data_7d64988d13de900fba8f6871ec9801b5
#
_entry.id   7d64988d13de900fba8f6871ec9801b5
#
_cell.length_a   1.000
_cell.length_b   1.000
_cell.length_c   1.000
_cell.angle_alpha   90.00
_cell.angle_beta   90.00
_cell.angle_gamma   90.00
#
_symmetry.space_group_name_H-M   'P 1'
#
loop_
_entity.id
_entity.type
_entity.pdbx_description
1 polymer ?
#
loop_
_entity_poly.entity_id
_entity_poly.type
_entity_poly.pdbx_seq_one_letter_code
_entity_poly.pdbx_strand_id
1 'polypeptide(L)'
;VPLQPYLRVLRLPGVPASILLMFVARLPMTAMGITLTLHVVSELGRGYGAAGLIGTATTIGSALGAPLIGRLIDRHGLRPAVALCGLASCAYWLSTPHLPYEALLVVALPAGMLTVPAGSLARQVLTALVPPPQRRTAYSMDMMSLETSFMIGPALGILVSTQLSSTVALTSIGIAFGAVAAVLYAANPPVRTAAESAAPRTARQPIRTWLTAPLVAALFIAVGATFVLMGTEIAALAALRASGEVEWTGVVIAVMAVASAVGGLVHGAVPRSLSQLPLMVLLSVLVLPVGLVDQPWWLLALALVPMNLACAPTLAATTEAVSALAPPGVRGEAMGLQDSATRIGLALGAPVVGFVMDHSAPGWGFAAAGAGGLLFAAVGLALQRRRVREPVPAATG
;
A
#
# COMPACT_ATOMS: atom_id res chain seq x y z
N VAL A 1 -18.36 17.21 -6.68
CA VAL A 1 -16.93 17.35 -6.29
C VAL A 1 -16.31 18.37 -7.23
N PRO A 2 -15.65 19.45 -6.74
CA PRO A 2 -14.97 20.40 -7.61
C PRO A 2 -13.79 19.71 -8.30
N LEU A 3 -13.79 19.69 -9.65
CA LEU A 3 -12.73 19.09 -10.45
C LEU A 3 -11.48 19.98 -10.59
N GLN A 4 -11.62 21.26 -10.28
CA GLN A 4 -10.53 22.24 -10.42
C GLN A 4 -9.23 21.89 -9.68
N PRO A 5 -9.21 21.37 -8.43
CA PRO A 5 -7.98 20.96 -7.76
C PRO A 5 -7.23 19.88 -8.53
N TYR A 6 -7.96 18.89 -9.08
CA TYR A 6 -7.39 17.79 -9.86
C TYR A 6 -6.80 18.27 -11.17
N LEU A 7 -7.53 19.12 -11.90
CA LEU A 7 -7.06 19.71 -13.15
C LEU A 7 -5.80 20.57 -12.93
N ARG A 8 -5.72 21.29 -11.80
CA ARG A 8 -4.50 22.04 -11.45
C ARG A 8 -3.30 21.14 -11.22
N VAL A 9 -3.47 20.03 -10.53
CA VAL A 9 -2.40 19.03 -10.30
C VAL A 9 -1.99 18.36 -11.60
N LEU A 10 -2.96 17.98 -12.45
CA LEU A 10 -2.68 17.37 -13.77
C LEU A 10 -2.00 18.32 -14.76
N ARG A 11 -2.13 19.64 -14.58
CA ARG A 11 -1.42 20.62 -15.41
C ARG A 11 0.03 20.84 -15.01
N LEU A 12 0.45 20.32 -13.85
CA LEU A 12 1.86 20.40 -13.44
C LEU A 12 2.74 19.53 -14.36
N PRO A 13 3.87 20.07 -14.84
CA PRO A 13 4.74 19.33 -15.74
C PRO A 13 5.27 18.07 -15.08
N GLY A 14 5.19 16.94 -15.78
CA GLY A 14 5.66 15.63 -15.32
C GLY A 14 4.71 14.86 -14.40
N VAL A 15 3.70 15.49 -13.80
CA VAL A 15 2.77 14.82 -12.89
C VAL A 15 1.90 13.77 -13.59
N PRO A 16 1.21 14.07 -14.72
CA PRO A 16 0.40 13.06 -15.40
C PRO A 16 1.21 11.84 -15.86
N ALA A 17 2.38 12.10 -16.45
CA ALA A 17 3.29 11.04 -16.90
C ALA A 17 3.76 10.18 -15.73
N SER A 18 4.07 10.79 -14.58
CA SER A 18 4.49 10.07 -13.39
C SER A 18 3.37 9.22 -12.79
N ILE A 19 2.13 9.74 -12.70
CA ILE A 19 0.97 8.98 -12.21
C ILE A 19 0.70 7.78 -13.13
N LEU A 20 0.70 7.99 -14.45
CA LEU A 20 0.50 6.92 -15.42
C LEU A 20 1.61 5.86 -15.33
N LEU A 21 2.86 6.29 -15.25
CA LEU A 21 4.01 5.40 -15.14
C LEU A 21 3.94 4.55 -13.85
N MET A 22 3.58 5.16 -12.73
CA MET A 22 3.41 4.44 -11.46
C MET A 22 2.20 3.50 -11.49
N PHE A 23 1.10 3.88 -12.15
CA PHE A 23 -0.03 3.01 -12.39
C PHE A 23 0.40 1.75 -13.15
N VAL A 24 1.08 1.93 -14.30
CA VAL A 24 1.58 0.80 -15.10
C VAL A 24 2.58 -0.06 -14.31
N ALA A 25 3.45 0.58 -13.52
CA ALA A 25 4.41 -0.12 -12.67
C ALA A 25 3.76 -1.02 -11.61
N ARG A 26 2.56 -0.65 -11.15
CA ARG A 26 1.80 -1.42 -10.14
C ARG A 26 1.06 -2.63 -10.72
N LEU A 27 0.72 -2.63 -12.00
CA LEU A 27 -0.05 -3.73 -12.62
C LEU A 27 0.63 -5.09 -12.45
N PRO A 28 1.92 -5.30 -12.82
CA PRO A 28 2.57 -6.58 -12.58
C PRO A 28 2.69 -6.92 -11.08
N MET A 29 2.85 -5.91 -10.22
CA MET A 29 2.93 -6.13 -8.77
C MET A 29 1.61 -6.63 -8.17
N THR A 30 0.47 -6.15 -8.65
CA THR A 30 -0.84 -6.57 -8.16
C THR A 30 -1.29 -7.88 -8.79
N ALA A 31 -0.84 -8.19 -10.02
CA ALA A 31 -1.13 -9.45 -10.70
C ALA A 31 -0.33 -10.64 -10.14
N MET A 32 0.92 -10.41 -9.67
CA MET A 32 1.87 -11.47 -9.36
C MET A 32 1.37 -12.49 -8.34
N GLY A 33 0.64 -12.06 -7.31
CA GLY A 33 0.21 -12.95 -6.21
C GLY A 33 -0.75 -14.04 -6.67
N ILE A 34 -1.81 -13.66 -7.38
CA ILE A 34 -2.79 -14.61 -7.89
C ILE A 34 -2.21 -15.50 -9.00
N THR A 35 -1.39 -14.92 -9.88
CA THR A 35 -0.74 -15.66 -10.97
C THR A 35 0.22 -16.72 -10.42
N LEU A 36 1.01 -16.38 -9.40
CA LEU A 36 1.90 -17.33 -8.73
C LEU A 36 1.10 -18.44 -8.02
N THR A 37 0.01 -18.08 -7.37
CA THR A 37 -0.87 -19.06 -6.71
C THR A 37 -1.44 -20.05 -7.73
N LEU A 38 -1.94 -19.57 -8.86
CA LEU A 38 -2.43 -20.43 -9.92
C LEU A 38 -1.34 -21.37 -10.45
N HIS A 39 -0.13 -20.87 -10.67
CA HIS A 39 1.00 -21.67 -11.13
C HIS A 39 1.39 -22.77 -10.12
N VAL A 40 1.50 -22.44 -8.85
CA VAL A 40 1.87 -23.40 -7.78
C VAL A 40 0.81 -24.49 -7.63
N VAL A 41 -0.46 -24.14 -7.77
CA VAL A 41 -1.56 -25.11 -7.60
C VAL A 41 -1.74 -25.94 -8.87
N SER A 42 -1.78 -25.32 -10.05
CA SER A 42 -2.12 -26.03 -11.30
C SER A 42 -0.94 -26.74 -11.95
N GLU A 43 0.27 -26.14 -11.92
CA GLU A 43 1.43 -26.70 -12.62
C GLU A 43 2.35 -27.48 -11.69
N LEU A 44 2.60 -26.98 -10.46
CA LEU A 44 3.46 -27.66 -9.49
C LEU A 44 2.71 -28.68 -8.63
N GLY A 45 1.37 -28.78 -8.76
CA GLY A 45 0.54 -29.75 -8.03
C GLY A 45 0.57 -29.58 -6.51
N ARG A 46 0.90 -28.39 -5.99
CA ARG A 46 0.97 -28.10 -4.56
C ARG A 46 -0.34 -27.45 -4.10
N GLY A 47 -0.60 -27.49 -2.79
CA GLY A 47 -1.80 -26.87 -2.21
C GLY A 47 -1.71 -25.34 -2.10
N TYR A 48 -2.86 -24.70 -1.86
CA TYR A 48 -2.92 -23.25 -1.62
C TYR A 48 -2.07 -22.77 -0.45
N GLY A 49 -1.88 -23.59 0.58
CA GLY A 49 -0.98 -23.29 1.69
C GLY A 49 0.49 -23.13 1.25
N ALA A 50 0.94 -23.99 0.32
CA ALA A 50 2.28 -23.89 -0.26
C ALA A 50 2.44 -22.60 -1.08
N ALA A 51 1.46 -22.23 -1.88
CA ALA A 51 1.44 -20.96 -2.60
C ALA A 51 1.47 -19.76 -1.63
N GLY A 52 0.69 -19.84 -0.54
CA GLY A 52 0.66 -18.84 0.52
C GLY A 52 2.01 -18.63 1.20
N LEU A 53 2.80 -19.70 1.43
CA LEU A 53 4.15 -19.60 1.99
C LEU A 53 5.09 -18.78 1.11
N ILE A 54 5.08 -19.01 -0.21
CA ILE A 54 5.88 -18.21 -1.16
C ILE A 54 5.42 -16.74 -1.13
N GLY A 55 4.10 -16.50 -1.18
CA GLY A 55 3.53 -15.15 -1.09
C GLY A 55 3.92 -14.43 0.19
N THR A 56 3.89 -15.14 1.32
CA THR A 56 4.32 -14.60 2.64
C THR A 56 5.81 -14.25 2.63
N ALA A 57 6.67 -15.15 2.15
CA ALA A 57 8.11 -14.91 2.04
C ALA A 57 8.42 -13.70 1.15
N THR A 58 7.76 -13.58 -0.01
CA THR A 58 7.88 -12.42 -0.90
C THR A 58 7.42 -11.12 -0.21
N THR A 59 6.31 -11.15 0.52
CA THR A 59 5.77 -10.00 1.24
C THR A 59 6.70 -9.54 2.37
N ILE A 60 7.23 -10.47 3.17
CA ILE A 60 8.23 -10.17 4.21
C ILE A 60 9.48 -9.59 3.56
N GLY A 61 9.96 -10.21 2.48
CA GLY A 61 11.09 -9.69 1.72
C GLY A 61 10.87 -8.24 1.29
N SER A 62 9.73 -7.94 0.67
CA SER A 62 9.44 -6.58 0.20
C SER A 62 9.26 -5.57 1.34
N ALA A 63 8.72 -5.99 2.48
CA ALA A 63 8.64 -5.15 3.67
C ALA A 63 10.03 -4.78 4.23
N LEU A 64 10.97 -5.74 4.23
CA LEU A 64 12.35 -5.48 4.62
C LEU A 64 13.12 -4.68 3.56
N GLY A 65 12.85 -4.93 2.29
CA GLY A 65 13.51 -4.28 1.16
C GLY A 65 13.13 -2.83 0.97
N ALA A 66 11.87 -2.45 1.19
CA ALA A 66 11.36 -1.11 0.89
C ALA A 66 12.17 0.03 1.55
N PRO A 67 12.52 0.01 2.85
CA PRO A 67 13.35 1.05 3.44
C PRO A 67 14.81 0.99 2.95
N LEU A 68 15.32 -0.20 2.63
CA LEU A 68 16.68 -0.35 2.10
C LEU A 68 16.80 0.24 0.69
N ILE A 69 15.82 -0.04 -0.18
CA ILE A 69 15.75 0.55 -1.52
C ILE A 69 15.48 2.06 -1.44
N GLY A 70 14.61 2.51 -0.52
CA GLY A 70 14.41 3.93 -0.25
C GLY A 70 15.71 4.64 0.12
N ARG A 71 16.51 4.02 1.00
CA ARG A 71 17.86 4.52 1.36
C ARG A 71 18.83 4.50 0.18
N LEU A 72 18.76 3.49 -0.67
CA LEU A 72 19.58 3.41 -1.89
C LEU A 72 19.25 4.57 -2.83
N ILE A 73 17.95 4.89 -3.01
CA ILE A 73 17.47 6.03 -3.79
C ILE A 73 17.96 7.34 -3.19
N ASP A 74 17.85 7.52 -1.87
CA ASP A 74 18.30 8.73 -1.18
C ASP A 74 19.80 8.98 -1.35
N ARG A 75 20.62 7.91 -1.39
CA ARG A 75 22.08 8.01 -1.50
C ARG A 75 22.60 8.14 -2.91
N HIS A 76 22.10 7.29 -3.81
CA HIS A 76 22.68 7.11 -5.15
C HIS A 76 21.75 7.59 -6.27
N GLY A 77 20.54 8.04 -5.91
CA GLY A 77 19.52 8.42 -6.88
C GLY A 77 18.69 7.23 -7.37
N LEU A 78 17.74 7.52 -8.25
CA LEU A 78 16.75 6.55 -8.71
C LEU A 78 17.34 5.46 -9.61
N ARG A 79 18.19 5.84 -10.56
CA ARG A 79 18.70 4.93 -11.62
C ARG A 79 19.34 3.64 -11.08
N PRO A 80 20.31 3.67 -10.16
CA PRO A 80 20.94 2.44 -9.64
C PRO A 80 19.95 1.54 -8.93
N ALA A 81 19.02 2.12 -8.15
CA ALA A 81 18.01 1.38 -7.43
C ALA A 81 17.04 0.66 -8.38
N VAL A 82 16.56 1.37 -9.41
CA VAL A 82 15.63 0.82 -10.41
C VAL A 82 16.32 -0.25 -11.27
N ALA A 83 17.57 -0.04 -11.65
CA ALA A 83 18.34 -1.03 -12.41
C ALA A 83 18.51 -2.33 -11.61
N LEU A 84 18.94 -2.23 -10.34
CA LEU A 84 19.08 -3.39 -9.46
C LEU A 84 17.76 -4.13 -9.27
N CYS A 85 16.72 -3.42 -8.85
CA CYS A 85 15.43 -4.03 -8.57
C CYS A 85 14.75 -4.56 -9.84
N GLY A 86 14.85 -3.82 -10.95
CA GLY A 86 14.27 -4.22 -12.23
C GLY A 86 14.91 -5.49 -12.79
N LEU A 87 16.23 -5.57 -12.79
CA LEU A 87 16.96 -6.77 -13.22
C LEU A 87 16.63 -7.96 -12.32
N ALA A 88 16.64 -7.78 -10.99
CA ALA A 88 16.32 -8.84 -10.05
C ALA A 88 14.87 -9.34 -10.20
N SER A 89 13.89 -8.43 -10.29
CA SER A 89 12.48 -8.79 -10.48
C SER A 89 12.25 -9.46 -11.83
N CYS A 90 12.85 -8.92 -12.91
CA CYS A 90 12.76 -9.51 -14.23
C CYS A 90 13.33 -10.95 -14.24
N ALA A 91 14.54 -11.13 -13.72
CA ALA A 91 15.18 -12.45 -13.66
C ALA A 91 14.36 -13.43 -12.81
N TYR A 92 13.89 -13.02 -11.64
CA TYR A 92 13.04 -13.87 -10.78
C TYR A 92 11.77 -14.33 -11.49
N TRP A 93 10.99 -13.42 -12.04
CA TRP A 93 9.72 -13.76 -12.66
C TRP A 93 9.86 -14.53 -13.98
N LEU A 94 10.93 -14.30 -14.74
CA LEU A 94 11.25 -15.11 -15.92
C LEU A 94 11.71 -16.52 -15.56
N SER A 95 12.40 -16.70 -14.44
CA SER A 95 12.83 -18.02 -13.97
C SER A 95 11.75 -18.80 -13.23
N THR A 96 10.76 -18.11 -12.63
CA THR A 96 9.70 -18.73 -11.81
C THR A 96 9.01 -19.93 -12.47
N PRO A 97 8.62 -19.90 -13.77
CA PRO A 97 7.97 -21.06 -14.40
C PRO A 97 8.85 -22.31 -14.51
N HIS A 98 10.15 -22.16 -14.36
CA HIS A 98 11.13 -23.24 -14.55
C HIS A 98 11.71 -23.75 -13.23
N LEU A 99 11.35 -23.13 -12.10
CA LEU A 99 11.89 -23.50 -10.79
C LEU A 99 10.98 -24.48 -10.07
N PRO A 100 11.55 -25.50 -9.40
CA PRO A 100 10.78 -26.35 -8.49
C PRO A 100 10.32 -25.54 -7.26
N TYR A 101 9.30 -26.05 -6.58
CA TYR A 101 8.68 -25.37 -5.44
C TYR A 101 9.69 -24.93 -4.36
N GLU A 102 10.61 -25.83 -4.00
CA GLU A 102 11.61 -25.60 -2.96
C GLU A 102 12.55 -24.44 -3.32
N ALA A 103 12.97 -24.36 -4.57
CA ALA A 103 13.78 -23.24 -5.07
C ALA A 103 13.00 -21.93 -5.07
N LEU A 104 11.73 -21.95 -5.50
CA LEU A 104 10.85 -20.77 -5.45
C LEU A 104 10.71 -20.23 -4.02
N LEU A 105 10.51 -21.12 -3.04
CA LEU A 105 10.37 -20.74 -1.63
C LEU A 105 11.64 -20.07 -1.08
N VAL A 106 12.81 -20.63 -1.39
CA VAL A 106 14.10 -20.09 -0.94
C VAL A 106 14.39 -18.71 -1.55
N VAL A 107 14.12 -18.54 -2.85
CA VAL A 107 14.42 -17.28 -3.55
C VAL A 107 13.33 -16.21 -3.37
N ALA A 108 12.14 -16.57 -2.86
CA ALA A 108 11.01 -15.65 -2.72
C ALA A 108 11.33 -14.46 -1.82
N LEU A 109 12.00 -14.68 -0.69
CA LEU A 109 12.35 -13.62 0.25
C LEU A 109 13.36 -12.62 -0.36
N PRO A 110 14.52 -13.02 -0.90
CA PRO A 110 15.44 -12.08 -1.55
C PRO A 110 14.83 -11.43 -2.80
N ALA A 111 14.00 -12.14 -3.57
CA ALA A 111 13.28 -11.55 -4.71
C ALA A 111 12.31 -10.45 -4.24
N GLY A 112 11.56 -10.70 -3.17
CA GLY A 112 10.73 -9.69 -2.55
C GLY A 112 11.51 -8.46 -2.08
N MET A 113 12.68 -8.65 -1.45
CA MET A 113 13.54 -7.54 -1.00
C MET A 113 14.00 -6.63 -2.14
N LEU A 114 14.20 -7.19 -3.33
CA LEU A 114 14.68 -6.46 -4.51
C LEU A 114 13.54 -6.04 -5.45
N THR A 115 12.29 -6.09 -5.01
CA THR A 115 11.17 -5.54 -5.77
C THR A 115 11.15 -4.02 -5.68
N VAL A 116 10.93 -3.34 -6.82
CA VAL A 116 10.78 -1.86 -6.84
C VAL A 116 9.62 -1.45 -5.93
N PRO A 117 9.85 -0.62 -4.90
CA PRO A 117 8.77 -0.17 -4.02
C PRO A 117 7.95 0.94 -4.71
N ALA A 118 7.13 0.56 -5.72
CA ALA A 118 6.41 1.52 -6.58
C ALA A 118 5.52 2.49 -5.79
N GLY A 119 4.91 2.04 -4.68
CA GLY A 119 4.14 2.92 -3.80
C GLY A 119 4.99 4.01 -3.15
N SER A 120 6.11 3.63 -2.56
CA SER A 120 7.07 4.57 -1.96
C SER A 120 7.67 5.52 -3.00
N LEU A 121 8.03 4.99 -4.19
CA LEU A 121 8.58 5.78 -5.28
C LEU A 121 7.57 6.80 -5.81
N ALA A 122 6.32 6.40 -6.03
CA ALA A 122 5.25 7.30 -6.47
C ALA A 122 5.09 8.50 -5.53
N ARG A 123 5.06 8.22 -4.22
CA ARG A 123 4.95 9.27 -3.20
C ARG A 123 6.16 10.22 -3.18
N GLN A 124 7.36 9.70 -3.36
CA GLN A 124 8.58 10.54 -3.47
C GLN A 124 8.52 11.45 -4.70
N VAL A 125 8.19 10.90 -5.87
CA VAL A 125 8.08 11.64 -7.12
C VAL A 125 7.01 12.73 -7.03
N LEU A 126 5.83 12.40 -6.49
CA LEU A 126 4.76 13.38 -6.29
C LEU A 126 5.17 14.47 -5.29
N THR A 127 5.88 14.10 -4.22
CA THR A 127 6.40 15.10 -3.25
C THR A 127 7.39 16.06 -3.91
N ALA A 128 8.18 15.58 -4.87
CA ALA A 128 9.17 16.38 -5.59
C ALA A 128 8.54 17.30 -6.63
N LEU A 129 7.51 16.82 -7.34
CA LEU A 129 6.86 17.54 -8.44
C LEU A 129 5.76 18.50 -8.00
N VAL A 130 5.08 18.19 -6.88
CA VAL A 130 3.85 18.89 -6.48
C VAL A 130 4.12 19.86 -5.32
N PRO A 131 3.73 21.15 -5.45
CA PRO A 131 3.82 22.11 -4.37
C PRO A 131 3.04 21.67 -3.11
N PRO A 132 3.52 22.01 -1.89
CA PRO A 132 2.92 21.54 -0.65
C PRO A 132 1.40 21.71 -0.53
N PRO A 133 0.77 22.84 -0.96
CA PRO A 133 -0.69 23.00 -0.86
C PRO A 133 -1.51 22.05 -1.73
N GLN A 134 -0.90 21.46 -2.77
CA GLN A 134 -1.57 20.58 -3.73
C GLN A 134 -1.23 19.08 -3.50
N ARG A 135 -0.33 18.76 -2.58
CA ARG A 135 0.13 17.37 -2.34
C ARG A 135 -0.99 16.44 -1.90
N ARG A 136 -1.95 16.94 -1.10
CA ARG A 136 -3.11 16.13 -0.69
C ARG A 136 -3.89 15.62 -1.90
N THR A 137 -4.21 16.50 -2.85
CA THR A 137 -4.90 16.13 -4.09
C THR A 137 -4.07 15.11 -4.88
N ALA A 138 -2.76 15.32 -5.00
CA ALA A 138 -1.87 14.39 -5.71
C ALA A 138 -1.82 13.00 -5.05
N TYR A 139 -1.73 12.93 -3.73
CA TYR A 139 -1.74 11.65 -3.00
C TYR A 139 -3.10 10.95 -3.08
N SER A 140 -4.20 11.70 -3.07
CA SER A 140 -5.52 11.12 -3.32
C SER A 140 -5.64 10.51 -4.71
N MET A 141 -5.09 11.16 -5.74
CA MET A 141 -5.01 10.61 -7.10
C MET A 141 -4.14 9.36 -7.16
N ASP A 142 -3.03 9.34 -6.42
CA ASP A 142 -2.15 8.18 -6.33
C ASP A 142 -2.85 6.99 -5.66
N MET A 143 -3.62 7.23 -4.60
CA MET A 143 -4.42 6.18 -3.95
C MET A 143 -5.49 5.63 -4.89
N MET A 144 -6.20 6.48 -5.63
CA MET A 144 -7.16 6.02 -6.66
C MET A 144 -6.49 5.18 -7.74
N SER A 145 -5.32 5.59 -8.20
CA SER A 145 -4.50 4.83 -9.15
C SER A 145 -4.09 3.46 -8.58
N LEU A 146 -3.76 3.40 -7.29
CA LEU A 146 -3.43 2.16 -6.59
C LEU A 146 -4.63 1.22 -6.52
N GLU A 147 -5.79 1.71 -6.07
CA GLU A 147 -7.04 0.94 -6.02
C GLU A 147 -7.41 0.37 -7.39
N THR A 148 -7.32 1.20 -8.45
CA THR A 148 -7.57 0.77 -9.83
C THR A 148 -6.58 -0.33 -10.26
N SER A 149 -5.32 -0.25 -9.82
CA SER A 149 -4.32 -1.28 -10.12
C SER A 149 -4.65 -2.62 -9.44
N PHE A 150 -5.18 -2.58 -8.21
CA PHE A 150 -5.64 -3.78 -7.51
C PHE A 150 -6.87 -4.42 -8.15
N MET A 151 -7.71 -3.65 -8.85
CA MET A 151 -8.84 -4.20 -9.62
C MET A 151 -8.37 -4.84 -10.94
N ILE A 152 -7.51 -4.16 -11.68
CA ILE A 152 -7.11 -4.55 -13.04
C ILE A 152 -6.02 -5.64 -13.01
N GLY A 153 -5.01 -5.51 -12.15
CA GLY A 153 -3.85 -6.41 -12.15
C GLY A 153 -4.20 -7.87 -11.93
N PRO A 154 -4.91 -8.25 -10.85
CA PRO A 154 -5.34 -9.63 -10.62
C PRO A 154 -6.23 -10.15 -11.74
N ALA A 155 -7.16 -9.33 -12.27
CA ALA A 155 -8.03 -9.72 -13.38
C ALA A 155 -7.23 -10.07 -14.63
N LEU A 156 -6.21 -9.25 -14.98
CA LEU A 156 -5.30 -9.57 -16.09
C LEU A 156 -4.48 -10.84 -15.82
N GLY A 157 -3.97 -11.00 -14.59
CA GLY A 157 -3.22 -12.19 -14.19
C GLY A 157 -4.05 -13.47 -14.34
N ILE A 158 -5.30 -13.46 -13.87
CA ILE A 158 -6.24 -14.59 -14.04
C ILE A 158 -6.54 -14.82 -15.51
N LEU A 159 -6.89 -13.77 -16.26
CA LEU A 159 -7.24 -13.87 -17.66
C LEU A 159 -6.12 -14.52 -18.49
N VAL A 160 -4.89 -14.04 -18.34
CA VAL A 160 -3.73 -14.59 -19.08
C VAL A 160 -3.44 -16.03 -18.62
N SER A 161 -3.51 -16.31 -17.31
CA SER A 161 -3.26 -17.65 -16.78
C SER A 161 -4.30 -18.69 -17.27
N THR A 162 -5.56 -18.30 -17.38
CA THR A 162 -6.65 -19.21 -17.75
C THR A 162 -6.83 -19.35 -19.26
N GLN A 163 -6.62 -18.28 -20.03
CA GLN A 163 -6.80 -18.29 -21.49
C GLN A 163 -5.55 -18.78 -22.26
N LEU A 164 -4.37 -18.58 -21.68
CA LEU A 164 -3.10 -19.01 -22.29
C LEU A 164 -2.42 -20.06 -21.43
N SER A 165 -1.65 -19.64 -20.42
CA SER A 165 -1.06 -20.52 -19.40
C SER A 165 -0.50 -19.71 -18.23
N SER A 166 -0.30 -20.36 -17.08
CA SER A 166 0.38 -19.73 -15.94
C SER A 166 1.84 -19.36 -16.26
N THR A 167 2.50 -20.14 -17.09
CA THR A 167 3.87 -19.85 -17.59
C THR A 167 3.91 -18.55 -18.41
N VAL A 168 2.97 -18.38 -19.35
CA VAL A 168 2.88 -17.14 -20.14
C VAL A 168 2.56 -15.94 -19.25
N ALA A 169 1.67 -16.10 -18.27
CA ALA A 169 1.33 -15.02 -17.34
C ALA A 169 2.52 -14.59 -16.49
N LEU A 170 3.28 -15.53 -15.90
CA LEU A 170 4.47 -15.23 -15.11
C LEU A 170 5.60 -14.61 -15.95
N THR A 171 5.80 -15.13 -17.16
CA THR A 171 6.78 -14.56 -18.11
C THR A 171 6.41 -13.13 -18.49
N SER A 172 5.11 -12.87 -18.74
CA SER A 172 4.61 -11.52 -19.05
C SER A 172 4.83 -10.57 -17.88
N ILE A 173 4.64 -11.01 -16.64
CA ILE A 173 4.95 -10.24 -15.42
C ILE A 173 6.45 -9.91 -15.36
N GLY A 174 7.34 -10.88 -15.65
CA GLY A 174 8.78 -10.66 -15.69
C GLY A 174 9.19 -9.61 -16.73
N ILE A 175 8.67 -9.73 -17.95
CA ILE A 175 8.89 -8.75 -19.03
C ILE A 175 8.35 -7.37 -18.62
N ALA A 176 7.16 -7.31 -18.02
CA ALA A 176 6.56 -6.05 -17.57
C ALA A 176 7.42 -5.38 -16.49
N PHE A 177 7.98 -6.11 -15.52
CA PHE A 177 8.92 -5.56 -14.53
C PHE A 177 10.18 -5.00 -15.20
N GLY A 178 10.74 -5.72 -16.16
CA GLY A 178 11.90 -5.27 -16.93
C GLY A 178 11.60 -4.01 -17.74
N ALA A 179 10.48 -3.98 -18.45
CA ALA A 179 10.05 -2.83 -19.26
C ALA A 179 9.78 -1.59 -18.40
N VAL A 180 9.06 -1.75 -17.28
CA VAL A 180 8.80 -0.67 -16.32
C VAL A 180 10.11 -0.12 -15.75
N ALA A 181 11.04 -1.00 -15.38
CA ALA A 181 12.34 -0.59 -14.87
C ALA A 181 13.15 0.17 -15.94
N ALA A 182 13.13 -0.28 -17.19
CA ALA A 182 13.79 0.42 -18.30
C ALA A 182 13.20 1.82 -18.51
N VAL A 183 11.87 1.94 -18.50
CA VAL A 183 11.18 3.24 -18.62
C VAL A 183 11.49 4.15 -17.44
N LEU A 184 11.46 3.63 -16.20
CA LEU A 184 11.82 4.40 -15.00
C LEU A 184 13.29 4.85 -15.02
N TYR A 185 14.19 4.00 -15.49
CA TYR A 185 15.61 4.31 -15.63
C TYR A 185 15.82 5.43 -16.65
N ALA A 186 15.16 5.34 -17.82
CA ALA A 186 15.25 6.33 -18.90
C ALA A 186 14.60 7.65 -18.49
N ALA A 187 13.35 7.62 -18.00
CA ALA A 187 12.59 8.80 -17.59
C ALA A 187 13.20 9.50 -16.36
N ASN A 188 13.79 8.73 -15.44
CA ASN A 188 14.46 9.23 -14.23
C ASN A 188 13.67 10.36 -13.53
N PRO A 189 12.40 10.13 -13.16
CA PRO A 189 11.58 11.16 -12.54
C PRO A 189 12.25 11.70 -11.27
N PRO A 190 12.09 13.00 -10.95
CA PRO A 190 12.73 13.59 -9.80
C PRO A 190 12.15 13.01 -8.50
N VAL A 191 13.02 12.57 -7.61
CA VAL A 191 12.66 12.09 -6.26
C VAL A 191 12.94 13.14 -5.17
N ARG A 192 13.54 14.27 -5.57
CA ARG A 192 13.85 15.45 -4.73
C ARG A 192 13.36 16.70 -5.43
N THR A 193 12.98 17.70 -4.63
CA THR A 193 12.65 19.03 -5.17
C THR A 193 13.92 19.69 -5.74
N ALA A 194 13.75 20.68 -6.61
CA ALA A 194 14.88 21.43 -7.16
C ALA A 194 15.74 22.07 -6.07
N ALA A 195 15.11 22.62 -5.03
CA ALA A 195 15.82 23.20 -3.88
C ALA A 195 16.64 22.16 -3.08
N GLU A 196 16.07 20.97 -2.87
CA GLU A 196 16.75 19.87 -2.18
C GLU A 196 17.91 19.29 -3.02
N SER A 197 17.79 19.35 -4.34
CA SER A 197 18.83 18.87 -5.26
C SER A 197 20.01 19.84 -5.37
N ALA A 198 19.76 21.15 -5.19
CA ALA A 198 20.78 22.19 -5.17
C ALA A 198 21.52 22.28 -3.83
N ALA A 199 20.92 21.79 -2.73
CA ALA A 199 21.55 21.80 -1.42
C ALA A 199 22.72 20.79 -1.36
N PRO A 200 23.82 21.11 -0.63
CA PRO A 200 24.90 20.16 -0.40
C PRO A 200 24.37 18.87 0.23
N ARG A 201 24.85 17.72 -0.23
CA ARG A 201 24.50 16.44 0.37
C ARG A 201 25.03 16.42 1.81
N THR A 202 24.13 16.56 2.77
CA THR A 202 24.46 16.43 4.18
C THR A 202 24.86 15.00 4.52
N ALA A 203 25.75 14.84 5.51
CA ALA A 203 26.11 13.53 6.05
C ALA A 203 24.84 12.80 6.52
N ARG A 204 24.89 11.45 6.48
CA ARG A 204 23.77 10.61 6.90
C ARG A 204 23.29 10.97 8.30
N GLN A 205 22.04 11.34 8.42
CA GLN A 205 21.43 11.53 9.73
C GLN A 205 21.19 10.15 10.37
N PRO A 206 21.61 9.96 11.63
CA PRO A 206 21.30 8.74 12.37
C PRO A 206 19.78 8.52 12.46
N ILE A 207 19.31 7.26 12.40
CA ILE A 207 17.87 6.96 12.44
C ILE A 207 17.16 7.58 13.66
N ARG A 208 17.85 7.64 14.79
CA ARG A 208 17.34 8.21 16.04
C ARG A 208 17.03 9.71 15.97
N THR A 209 17.63 10.45 15.03
CA THR A 209 17.41 11.90 14.91
C THR A 209 16.17 12.26 14.12
N TRP A 210 15.75 11.41 13.19
CA TRP A 210 14.62 11.68 12.30
C TRP A 210 13.42 10.75 12.53
N LEU A 211 13.61 9.54 13.08
CA LEU A 211 12.52 8.65 13.47
C LEU A 211 11.87 9.14 14.77
N THR A 212 11.22 10.29 14.67
CA THR A 212 10.58 10.97 15.80
C THR A 212 9.27 10.30 16.19
N ALA A 213 8.80 10.52 17.42
CA ALA A 213 7.54 9.97 17.91
C ALA A 213 6.33 10.29 17.00
N PRO A 214 6.16 11.51 16.43
CA PRO A 214 5.11 11.77 15.45
C PRO A 214 5.23 10.94 14.17
N LEU A 215 6.45 10.69 13.68
CA LEU A 215 6.66 9.85 12.50
C LEU A 215 6.34 8.39 12.80
N VAL A 216 6.76 7.88 13.97
CA VAL A 216 6.39 6.53 14.43
C VAL A 216 4.88 6.42 14.59
N ALA A 217 4.21 7.43 15.16
CA ALA A 217 2.75 7.46 15.24
C ALA A 217 2.09 7.36 13.86
N ALA A 218 2.61 8.07 12.86
CA ALA A 218 2.11 7.98 11.48
C ALA A 218 2.29 6.57 10.89
N LEU A 219 3.40 5.91 11.17
CA LEU A 219 3.63 4.52 10.75
C LEU A 219 2.67 3.54 11.44
N PHE A 220 2.39 3.71 12.74
CA PHE A 220 1.39 2.90 13.45
C PHE A 220 -0.02 3.09 12.87
N ILE A 221 -0.38 4.31 12.49
CA ILE A 221 -1.66 4.58 11.81
C ILE A 221 -1.69 3.91 10.43
N ALA A 222 -0.57 3.87 9.70
CA ALA A 222 -0.49 3.15 8.43
C ALA A 222 -0.72 1.64 8.61
N VAL A 223 -0.12 1.02 9.64
CA VAL A 223 -0.37 -0.39 10.02
C VAL A 223 -1.86 -0.59 10.32
N GLY A 224 -2.43 0.28 11.17
CA GLY A 224 -3.82 0.18 11.59
C GLY A 224 -4.81 0.30 10.43
N ALA A 225 -4.60 1.26 9.53
CA ALA A 225 -5.49 1.48 8.38
C ALA A 225 -5.57 0.25 7.47
N THR A 226 -4.42 -0.35 7.15
CA THR A 226 -4.36 -1.54 6.29
C THR A 226 -4.76 -2.82 7.03
N PHE A 227 -4.57 -2.89 8.35
CA PHE A 227 -5.12 -3.94 9.20
C PHE A 227 -6.65 -3.95 9.15
N VAL A 228 -7.28 -2.77 9.33
CA VAL A 228 -8.75 -2.63 9.25
C VAL A 228 -9.24 -3.01 7.86
N LEU A 229 -8.59 -2.55 6.81
CA LEU A 229 -8.95 -2.84 5.42
C LEU A 229 -8.97 -4.37 5.17
N MET A 230 -7.85 -5.04 5.41
CA MET A 230 -7.72 -6.48 5.19
C MET A 230 -8.66 -7.29 6.10
N GLY A 231 -8.75 -6.90 7.37
CA GLY A 231 -9.66 -7.56 8.33
C GLY A 231 -11.12 -7.46 7.90
N THR A 232 -11.53 -6.29 7.37
CA THR A 232 -12.89 -6.07 6.87
C THR A 232 -13.19 -6.87 5.61
N GLU A 233 -12.22 -6.97 4.67
CA GLU A 233 -12.37 -7.78 3.46
C GLU A 233 -12.57 -9.27 3.79
N ILE A 234 -11.78 -9.81 4.71
CA ILE A 234 -11.90 -11.20 5.15
C ILE A 234 -13.22 -11.43 5.90
N ALA A 235 -13.65 -10.49 6.76
CA ALA A 235 -14.93 -10.58 7.46
C ALA A 235 -16.11 -10.54 6.49
N ALA A 236 -16.06 -9.68 5.47
CA ALA A 236 -17.10 -9.62 4.43
C ALA A 236 -17.19 -10.93 3.65
N LEU A 237 -16.05 -11.51 3.25
CA LEU A 237 -16.02 -12.82 2.58
C LEU A 237 -16.59 -13.92 3.47
N ALA A 238 -16.24 -13.94 4.76
CA ALA A 238 -16.75 -14.93 5.71
C ALA A 238 -18.26 -14.79 5.94
N ALA A 239 -18.78 -13.58 6.04
CA ALA A 239 -20.21 -13.30 6.18
C ALA A 239 -20.98 -13.79 4.93
N LEU A 240 -20.53 -13.43 3.74
CA LEU A 240 -21.14 -13.89 2.48
C LEU A 240 -21.08 -15.42 2.31
N ARG A 241 -20.03 -16.05 2.79
CA ARG A 241 -19.92 -17.51 2.77
C ARG A 241 -20.90 -18.17 3.75
N ALA A 242 -21.06 -17.59 4.93
CA ALA A 242 -21.97 -18.10 5.95
C ALA A 242 -23.45 -17.94 5.54
N SER A 243 -23.79 -16.89 4.78
CA SER A 243 -25.14 -16.69 4.23
C SER A 243 -25.43 -17.48 2.95
N GLY A 244 -24.40 -18.13 2.36
CA GLY A 244 -24.53 -18.81 1.06
C GLY A 244 -24.52 -17.87 -0.14
N GLU A 245 -24.12 -16.62 0.03
CA GLU A 245 -24.16 -15.54 -0.97
C GLU A 245 -22.75 -15.21 -1.52
N VAL A 246 -21.82 -16.17 -1.51
CA VAL A 246 -20.41 -16.01 -1.95
C VAL A 246 -20.29 -15.48 -3.39
N GLU A 247 -21.23 -15.77 -4.24
CA GLU A 247 -21.28 -15.29 -5.64
C GLU A 247 -21.28 -13.75 -5.73
N TRP A 248 -21.82 -13.06 -4.72
CA TRP A 248 -21.89 -11.60 -4.65
C TRP A 248 -20.60 -10.92 -4.13
N THR A 249 -19.58 -11.71 -3.74
CA THR A 249 -18.31 -11.17 -3.21
C THR A 249 -17.70 -10.13 -4.14
N GLY A 250 -17.69 -10.39 -5.46
CA GLY A 250 -17.15 -9.45 -6.44
C GLY A 250 -17.90 -8.10 -6.46
N VAL A 251 -19.23 -8.13 -6.31
CA VAL A 251 -20.06 -6.90 -6.26
C VAL A 251 -19.80 -6.13 -4.98
N VAL A 252 -19.73 -6.81 -3.84
CA VAL A 252 -19.43 -6.15 -2.54
C VAL A 252 -18.07 -5.48 -2.57
N ILE A 253 -17.02 -6.17 -3.07
CA ILE A 253 -15.68 -5.59 -3.22
C ILE A 253 -15.70 -4.41 -4.19
N ALA A 254 -16.44 -4.49 -5.30
CA ALA A 254 -16.56 -3.37 -6.24
C ALA A 254 -17.23 -2.14 -5.58
N VAL A 255 -18.28 -2.34 -4.78
CA VAL A 255 -18.91 -1.25 -4.01
C VAL A 255 -17.94 -0.63 -3.01
N MET A 256 -17.16 -1.45 -2.30
CA MET A 256 -16.13 -0.98 -1.38
C MET A 256 -15.07 -0.12 -2.11
N ALA A 257 -14.58 -0.60 -3.26
CA ALA A 257 -13.57 0.11 -4.05
C ALA A 257 -14.11 1.45 -4.60
N VAL A 258 -15.35 1.47 -5.10
CA VAL A 258 -16.00 2.71 -5.57
C VAL A 258 -16.17 3.70 -4.42
N ALA A 259 -16.62 3.23 -3.24
CA ALA A 259 -16.76 4.08 -2.07
C ALA A 259 -15.39 4.66 -1.64
N SER A 260 -14.33 3.85 -1.60
CA SER A 260 -12.97 4.29 -1.31
C SER A 260 -12.48 5.35 -2.32
N ALA A 261 -12.70 5.12 -3.61
CA ALA A 261 -12.36 6.09 -4.66
C ALA A 261 -13.12 7.42 -4.49
N VAL A 262 -14.42 7.38 -4.21
CA VAL A 262 -15.24 8.57 -3.93
C VAL A 262 -14.72 9.33 -2.71
N GLY A 263 -14.42 8.62 -1.62
CA GLY A 263 -13.79 9.19 -0.42
C GLY A 263 -12.47 9.88 -0.71
N GLY A 264 -11.60 9.23 -1.50
CA GLY A 264 -10.34 9.79 -1.97
C GLY A 264 -10.54 11.06 -2.82
N LEU A 265 -11.51 11.04 -3.73
CA LEU A 265 -11.91 12.22 -4.53
C LEU A 265 -12.36 13.38 -3.64
N VAL A 266 -13.21 13.13 -2.66
CA VAL A 266 -13.69 14.18 -1.73
C VAL A 266 -12.52 14.73 -0.93
N HIS A 267 -11.68 13.85 -0.35
CA HIS A 267 -10.53 14.25 0.46
C HIS A 267 -9.52 15.12 -0.32
N GLY A 268 -9.23 14.76 -1.56
CA GLY A 268 -8.32 15.51 -2.42
C GLY A 268 -8.86 16.85 -2.91
N ALA A 269 -10.19 17.01 -2.95
CA ALA A 269 -10.87 18.22 -3.41
C ALA A 269 -11.05 19.26 -2.30
N VAL A 270 -11.17 18.84 -1.03
CA VAL A 270 -11.47 19.71 0.10
C VAL A 270 -10.20 20.42 0.60
N PRO A 271 -10.19 21.78 0.71
CA PRO A 271 -9.02 22.53 1.16
C PRO A 271 -8.59 22.21 2.61
N ARG A 272 -9.57 21.89 3.47
CA ARG A 272 -9.33 21.48 4.87
C ARG A 272 -10.01 20.15 5.11
N SER A 273 -9.23 19.07 5.07
CA SER A 273 -9.71 17.73 5.42
C SER A 273 -9.18 17.32 6.79
N LEU A 274 -9.74 16.24 7.32
CA LEU A 274 -9.30 15.65 8.58
C LEU A 274 -7.86 15.15 8.47
N SER A 275 -7.11 15.23 9.56
CA SER A 275 -5.78 14.63 9.65
C SER A 275 -5.88 13.11 9.80
N GLN A 276 -4.73 12.43 9.71
CA GLN A 276 -4.64 10.97 9.73
C GLN A 276 -5.30 10.30 10.96
N LEU A 277 -5.17 10.89 12.17
CA LEU A 277 -5.69 10.28 13.39
C LEU A 277 -7.23 10.30 13.47
N PRO A 278 -7.93 11.44 13.29
CA PRO A 278 -9.39 11.45 13.19
C PRO A 278 -9.94 10.55 12.09
N LEU A 279 -9.29 10.49 10.92
CA LEU A 279 -9.70 9.59 9.83
C LEU A 279 -9.54 8.12 10.22
N MET A 280 -8.45 7.76 10.91
CA MET A 280 -8.24 6.41 11.41
C MET A 280 -9.30 6.00 12.45
N VAL A 281 -9.65 6.92 13.36
CA VAL A 281 -10.73 6.69 14.35
C VAL A 281 -12.06 6.52 13.62
N LEU A 282 -12.37 7.40 12.67
CA LEU A 282 -13.60 7.33 11.87
C LEU A 282 -13.70 6.01 11.11
N LEU A 283 -12.64 5.62 10.38
CA LEU A 283 -12.54 4.35 9.68
C LEU A 283 -12.86 3.18 10.61
N SER A 284 -12.22 3.14 11.78
CA SER A 284 -12.35 2.06 12.74
C SER A 284 -13.73 2.00 13.41
N VAL A 285 -14.29 3.15 13.78
CA VAL A 285 -15.62 3.22 14.41
C VAL A 285 -16.71 2.79 13.44
N LEU A 286 -16.62 3.19 12.17
CA LEU A 286 -17.60 2.84 11.15
C LEU A 286 -17.65 1.36 10.80
N VAL A 287 -16.57 0.61 11.05
CA VAL A 287 -16.52 -0.84 10.86
C VAL A 287 -17.24 -1.60 11.97
N LEU A 288 -17.20 -1.10 13.22
CA LEU A 288 -17.72 -1.84 14.38
C LEU A 288 -19.16 -2.34 14.23
N PRO A 289 -20.13 -1.53 13.75
CA PRO A 289 -21.52 -1.98 13.66
C PRO A 289 -21.83 -2.84 12.43
N VAL A 290 -20.91 -2.99 11.48
CA VAL A 290 -21.18 -3.70 10.21
C VAL A 290 -21.62 -5.14 10.44
N GLY A 291 -21.03 -5.82 11.43
CA GLY A 291 -21.39 -7.20 11.76
C GLY A 291 -22.80 -7.39 12.36
N LEU A 292 -23.54 -6.30 12.65
CA LEU A 292 -24.94 -6.35 13.07
C LEU A 292 -25.90 -6.40 11.88
N VAL A 293 -25.42 -6.12 10.66
CA VAL A 293 -26.21 -6.00 9.43
C VAL A 293 -25.47 -6.71 8.28
N ASP A 294 -24.96 -7.90 8.55
CA ASP A 294 -24.12 -8.66 7.63
C ASP A 294 -24.93 -9.50 6.59
N GLN A 295 -26.24 -9.46 6.64
CA GLN A 295 -27.18 -10.14 5.72
C GLN A 295 -28.39 -9.25 5.39
N PRO A 296 -28.93 -9.31 4.18
CA PRO A 296 -28.39 -9.96 2.95
C PRO A 296 -27.21 -9.20 2.34
N TRP A 297 -26.56 -9.75 1.30
CA TRP A 297 -25.35 -9.20 0.67
C TRP A 297 -25.42 -7.71 0.31
N TRP A 298 -26.56 -7.22 -0.16
CA TRP A 298 -26.72 -5.80 -0.53
C TRP A 298 -26.76 -4.88 0.70
N LEU A 299 -27.26 -5.37 1.83
CA LEU A 299 -27.26 -4.63 3.09
C LEU A 299 -25.84 -4.57 3.67
N LEU A 300 -25.09 -5.67 3.62
CA LEU A 300 -23.67 -5.70 3.94
C LEU A 300 -22.88 -4.73 3.05
N ALA A 301 -23.11 -4.75 1.73
CA ALA A 301 -22.46 -3.82 0.81
C ALA A 301 -22.75 -2.34 1.20
N LEU A 302 -23.99 -2.01 1.53
CA LEU A 302 -24.40 -0.68 1.94
C LEU A 302 -23.77 -0.28 3.30
N ALA A 303 -23.73 -1.20 4.26
CA ALA A 303 -23.12 -0.99 5.58
C ALA A 303 -21.60 -0.74 5.50
N LEU A 304 -20.93 -1.29 4.48
CA LEU A 304 -19.50 -1.10 4.22
C LEU A 304 -19.17 0.24 3.55
N VAL A 305 -20.13 0.92 2.90
CA VAL A 305 -19.88 2.20 2.20
C VAL A 305 -19.28 3.26 3.12
N PRO A 306 -19.83 3.56 4.33
CA PRO A 306 -19.31 4.66 5.16
C PRO A 306 -17.84 4.49 5.56
N MET A 307 -17.42 3.25 5.92
CA MET A 307 -16.04 3.00 6.30
C MET A 307 -15.11 3.13 5.08
N ASN A 308 -15.54 2.62 3.91
CA ASN A 308 -14.73 2.69 2.70
C ASN A 308 -14.58 4.14 2.19
N LEU A 309 -15.55 5.02 2.39
CA LEU A 309 -15.39 6.46 2.16
C LEU A 309 -14.25 7.08 2.98
N ALA A 310 -13.88 6.51 4.14
CA ALA A 310 -12.77 6.95 4.97
C ALA A 310 -11.43 6.24 4.63
N CYS A 311 -11.44 5.15 3.85
CA CYS A 311 -10.26 4.31 3.58
C CYS A 311 -9.16 5.07 2.82
N ALA A 312 -9.40 5.46 1.57
CA ALA A 312 -8.43 6.21 0.76
C ALA A 312 -8.02 7.55 1.40
N PRO A 313 -8.92 8.35 2.02
CA PRO A 313 -8.54 9.50 2.82
C PRO A 313 -7.54 9.20 3.93
N THR A 314 -7.72 8.12 4.69
CA THR A 314 -6.81 7.74 5.79
C THR A 314 -5.41 7.43 5.25
N LEU A 315 -5.31 6.65 4.19
CA LEU A 315 -4.03 6.31 3.55
C LEU A 315 -3.33 7.54 2.95
N ALA A 316 -4.08 8.43 2.29
CA ALA A 316 -3.55 9.66 1.72
C ALA A 316 -3.05 10.62 2.81
N ALA A 317 -3.82 10.82 3.88
CA ALA A 317 -3.45 11.67 5.01
C ALA A 317 -2.22 11.12 5.77
N THR A 318 -2.09 9.80 5.87
CA THR A 318 -0.91 9.15 6.46
C THR A 318 0.33 9.42 5.60
N THR A 319 0.20 9.35 4.28
CA THR A 319 1.29 9.68 3.34
C THR A 319 1.68 11.16 3.44
N GLU A 320 0.69 12.06 3.51
CA GLU A 320 0.93 13.49 3.71
C GLU A 320 1.73 13.74 5.00
N ALA A 321 1.34 13.09 6.10
CA ALA A 321 2.02 13.22 7.39
C ALA A 321 3.46 12.69 7.36
N VAL A 322 3.69 11.50 6.80
CA VAL A 322 5.06 10.94 6.67
C VAL A 322 5.92 11.85 5.78
N SER A 323 5.38 12.34 4.65
CA SER A 323 6.08 13.25 3.76
C SER A 323 6.47 14.57 4.42
N ALA A 324 5.60 15.11 5.30
CA ALA A 324 5.84 16.36 6.01
C ALA A 324 6.84 16.21 7.17
N LEU A 325 6.84 15.05 7.82
CA LEU A 325 7.71 14.79 8.99
C LEU A 325 9.10 14.29 8.61
N ALA A 326 9.27 13.70 7.43
CA ALA A 326 10.54 13.15 6.98
C ALA A 326 11.47 14.24 6.43
N PRO A 327 12.71 14.37 6.96
CA PRO A 327 13.70 15.25 6.38
C PRO A 327 14.03 14.88 4.93
N PRO A 328 14.38 15.86 4.06
CA PRO A 328 14.64 15.61 2.64
C PRO A 328 15.68 14.53 2.36
N GLY A 329 16.73 14.46 3.16
CA GLY A 329 17.84 13.50 2.96
C GLY A 329 17.53 12.03 3.29
N VAL A 330 16.39 11.75 3.97
CA VAL A 330 15.96 10.42 4.40
C VAL A 330 14.50 10.13 4.01
N ARG A 331 13.93 10.94 3.12
CA ARG A 331 12.51 10.81 2.71
C ARG A 331 12.23 9.47 2.03
N GLY A 332 13.14 8.99 1.20
CA GLY A 332 13.02 7.67 0.57
C GLY A 332 12.97 6.54 1.59
N GLU A 333 13.86 6.58 2.60
CA GLU A 333 13.88 5.62 3.70
C GLU A 333 12.58 5.70 4.53
N ALA A 334 12.07 6.89 4.84
CA ALA A 334 10.82 7.10 5.58
C ALA A 334 9.59 6.60 4.80
N MET A 335 9.52 6.85 3.50
CA MET A 335 8.46 6.33 2.63
C MET A 335 8.56 4.81 2.46
N GLY A 336 9.77 4.26 2.46
CA GLY A 336 10.00 2.82 2.51
C GLY A 336 9.50 2.19 3.81
N LEU A 337 9.73 2.84 4.96
CA LEU A 337 9.18 2.40 6.24
C LEU A 337 7.65 2.45 6.26
N GLN A 338 7.04 3.46 5.63
CA GLN A 338 5.58 3.52 5.47
C GLN A 338 5.07 2.34 4.62
N ASP A 339 5.75 2.00 3.54
CA ASP A 339 5.38 0.85 2.70
C ASP A 339 5.48 -0.46 3.51
N SER A 340 6.53 -0.62 4.32
CA SER A 340 6.68 -1.75 5.25
C SER A 340 5.54 -1.79 6.28
N ALA A 341 5.20 -0.66 6.88
CA ALA A 341 4.09 -0.55 7.84
C ALA A 341 2.76 -0.97 7.21
N THR A 342 2.47 -0.52 5.99
CA THR A 342 1.29 -0.92 5.22
C THR A 342 1.24 -2.43 5.00
N ARG A 343 2.37 -3.05 4.63
CA ARG A 343 2.46 -4.51 4.43
C ARG A 343 2.28 -5.30 5.73
N ILE A 344 2.80 -4.80 6.84
CA ILE A 344 2.61 -5.41 8.17
C ILE A 344 1.11 -5.40 8.52
N GLY A 345 0.41 -4.28 8.30
CA GLY A 345 -1.03 -4.20 8.55
C GLY A 345 -1.83 -5.20 7.72
N LEU A 346 -1.54 -5.29 6.41
CA LEU A 346 -2.16 -6.29 5.53
C LEU A 346 -1.89 -7.72 6.01
N ALA A 347 -0.65 -8.02 6.41
CA ALA A 347 -0.25 -9.34 6.87
C ALA A 347 -0.89 -9.75 8.22
N LEU A 348 -1.16 -8.79 9.11
CA LEU A 348 -1.77 -9.05 10.41
C LEU A 348 -3.31 -9.09 10.35
N GLY A 349 -3.93 -8.36 9.42
CA GLY A 349 -5.39 -8.23 9.36
C GLY A 349 -6.11 -9.56 9.21
N ALA A 350 -5.73 -10.34 8.21
CA ALA A 350 -6.39 -11.62 7.93
C ALA A 350 -6.24 -12.66 9.07
N PRO A 351 -5.04 -12.95 9.61
CA PRO A 351 -4.89 -13.94 10.67
C PRO A 351 -5.57 -13.54 11.98
N VAL A 352 -5.46 -12.28 12.39
CA VAL A 352 -6.03 -11.81 13.65
C VAL A 352 -7.55 -11.81 13.61
N VAL A 353 -8.12 -11.26 12.54
CA VAL A 353 -9.57 -11.21 12.37
C VAL A 353 -10.13 -12.61 12.10
N GLY A 354 -9.43 -13.42 11.28
CA GLY A 354 -9.78 -14.82 11.05
C GLY A 354 -9.83 -15.63 12.34
N PHE A 355 -8.82 -15.49 13.20
CA PHE A 355 -8.80 -16.17 14.50
C PHE A 355 -10.03 -15.81 15.36
N VAL A 356 -10.44 -14.55 15.37
CA VAL A 356 -11.65 -14.15 16.13
C VAL A 356 -12.90 -14.79 15.53
N MET A 357 -13.03 -14.80 14.19
CA MET A 357 -14.17 -15.40 13.52
C MET A 357 -14.25 -16.92 13.74
N ASP A 358 -13.12 -17.62 13.72
CA ASP A 358 -13.05 -19.07 13.93
C ASP A 358 -13.53 -19.48 15.34
N HIS A 359 -13.39 -18.59 16.35
CA HIS A 359 -13.80 -18.83 17.72
C HIS A 359 -15.12 -18.15 18.11
N SER A 360 -15.80 -17.51 17.15
CA SER A 360 -17.06 -16.79 17.39
C SER A 360 -18.01 -16.90 16.20
N ALA A 361 -18.32 -15.81 15.55
CA ALA A 361 -19.14 -15.76 14.33
C ALA A 361 -18.56 -14.72 13.35
N PRO A 362 -18.87 -14.84 12.03
CA PRO A 362 -18.35 -13.91 11.00
C PRO A 362 -18.56 -12.42 11.32
N GLY A 363 -19.70 -12.04 11.88
CA GLY A 363 -19.99 -10.66 12.28
C GLY A 363 -18.99 -10.07 13.28
N TRP A 364 -18.40 -10.89 14.17
CA TRP A 364 -17.37 -10.44 15.12
C TRP A 364 -16.05 -10.07 14.43
N GLY A 365 -15.84 -10.52 13.21
CA GLY A 365 -14.68 -10.12 12.40
C GLY A 365 -14.62 -8.62 12.17
N PHE A 366 -15.78 -7.98 11.89
CA PHE A 366 -15.85 -6.54 11.74
C PHE A 366 -15.54 -5.80 13.05
N ALA A 367 -16.09 -6.30 14.17
CA ALA A 367 -15.79 -5.74 15.49
C ALA A 367 -14.29 -5.87 15.83
N ALA A 368 -13.66 -7.00 15.53
CA ALA A 368 -12.23 -7.23 15.74
C ALA A 368 -11.37 -6.29 14.86
N ALA A 369 -11.75 -6.10 13.59
CA ALA A 369 -11.06 -5.18 12.68
C ALA A 369 -11.16 -3.72 13.21
N GLY A 370 -12.35 -3.27 13.58
CA GLY A 370 -12.58 -1.94 14.13
C GLY A 370 -11.86 -1.71 15.47
N ALA A 371 -11.95 -2.65 16.41
CA ALA A 371 -11.27 -2.56 17.70
C ALA A 371 -9.75 -2.55 17.55
N GLY A 372 -9.19 -3.40 16.67
CA GLY A 372 -7.78 -3.38 16.33
C GLY A 372 -7.34 -2.03 15.76
N GLY A 373 -8.13 -1.46 14.85
CA GLY A 373 -7.89 -0.12 14.32
C GLY A 373 -7.89 0.97 15.39
N LEU A 374 -8.83 0.94 16.33
CA LEU A 374 -8.87 1.87 17.48
C LEU A 374 -7.64 1.71 18.38
N LEU A 375 -7.14 0.48 18.58
CA LEU A 375 -5.92 0.24 19.33
C LEU A 375 -4.72 0.92 18.66
N PHE A 376 -4.55 0.77 17.34
CA PHE A 376 -3.50 1.47 16.58
C PHE A 376 -3.66 2.99 16.66
N ALA A 377 -4.89 3.51 16.58
CA ALA A 377 -5.17 4.93 16.75
C ALA A 377 -4.80 5.43 18.15
N ALA A 378 -5.12 4.66 19.20
CA ALA A 378 -4.78 4.99 20.59
C ALA A 378 -3.27 5.02 20.82
N VAL A 379 -2.53 4.03 20.29
CA VAL A 379 -1.05 4.01 20.32
C VAL A 379 -0.49 5.23 19.58
N GLY A 380 -1.01 5.55 18.40
CA GLY A 380 -0.63 6.74 17.63
C GLY A 380 -0.84 8.03 18.42
N LEU A 381 -1.99 8.17 19.08
CA LEU A 381 -2.30 9.31 19.94
C LEU A 381 -1.34 9.42 21.15
N ALA A 382 -1.07 8.30 21.81
CA ALA A 382 -0.16 8.25 22.97
C ALA A 382 1.26 8.69 22.58
N LEU A 383 1.76 8.26 21.40
CA LEU A 383 3.06 8.64 20.88
C LEU A 383 3.11 10.15 20.53
N GLN A 384 2.04 10.71 19.97
CA GLN A 384 1.95 12.14 19.67
C GLN A 384 1.96 12.99 20.95
N ARG A 385 1.27 12.57 22.02
CA ARG A 385 1.17 13.30 23.29
C ARG A 385 2.48 13.33 24.09
N ARG A 386 3.35 12.34 23.95
CA ARG A 386 4.64 12.29 24.65
C ARG A 386 5.54 13.47 24.30
N ARG A 387 5.48 14.01 23.08
CA ARG A 387 6.27 15.16 22.64
C ARG A 387 5.87 16.48 23.30
N VAL A 388 4.60 16.61 23.71
CA VAL A 388 4.09 17.85 24.37
C VAL A 388 4.63 17.99 25.80
N ARG A 389 5.14 16.91 26.39
CA ARG A 389 5.61 16.87 27.79
C ARG A 389 7.15 16.96 27.96
N GLU A 390 7.92 16.89 26.87
CA GLU A 390 9.37 17.16 26.99
C GLU A 390 9.59 18.67 27.07
N PRO A 391 10.12 19.22 28.21
CA PRO A 391 10.41 20.63 28.33
C PRO A 391 11.48 20.98 27.29
N VAL A 392 11.28 22.09 26.56
CA VAL A 392 12.33 22.71 25.77
C VAL A 392 13.52 22.95 26.71
N PRO A 393 14.74 22.40 26.43
CA PRO A 393 15.90 22.70 27.25
C PRO A 393 16.08 24.23 27.27
N ALA A 394 16.05 24.81 28.47
CA ALA A 394 16.29 26.22 28.65
C ALA A 394 17.63 26.55 27.98
N ALA A 395 17.61 27.49 27.05
CA ALA A 395 18.81 28.02 26.45
C ALA A 395 19.67 28.56 27.59
N THR A 396 20.71 27.82 27.92
CA THR A 396 21.77 28.29 28.80
C THR A 396 22.45 29.42 28.05
N GLY A 397 22.26 30.68 28.56
CA GLY A 397 22.84 31.89 28.06
C GLY A 397 24.35 31.94 28.19
#